data_e7820c4d94955963564fc4edcd59b47b
#
_entry.id   e7820c4d94955963564fc4edcd59b47b
#
_cell.length_a   1.000
_cell.length_b   1.000
_cell.length_c   1.000
_cell.angle_alpha   90.00
_cell.angle_beta   90.00
_cell.angle_gamma   90.00
#
_symmetry.space_group_name_H-M   'P 1'
#
loop_
_entity.id
_entity.type
_entity.pdbx_description
1 polymer ?
#
loop_
_entity_poly.entity_id
_entity_poly.type
_entity_poly.pdbx_seq_one_letter_code
_entity_poly.pdbx_strand_id
1 'polypeptide(L)'
;KDPDVLPIMKTIVENLFIKGKGFYANYPIDPKSRKADVGAESGSIQNTVDDWMLSSDIGCVFIGMEGTIHAYQYLRMPELKEVIEEMITRFLEIDLVKIKAQTHASLTACRGLLRYDDITGEDKYLQEVEERWQTYKRNGMTNNHENYNWFGRFDTWTEPCAIVDSYLLAVQLWQHTGKVEYRNDAELIYYNGICHTQRFNGGFGCDNCPNGKMPYLKVHAPEAHWCCTMRGAEGLSQAVKYAYRLEQDTLFIPFFHQSELSWKKDTDKAFALQQD
;
A
#
# COMPACT_ATOMS: atom_id res chain seq x y z
N LYS A 1 14.20 -16.76 -8.77
CA LYS A 1 13.66 -15.84 -9.80
C LYS A 1 13.13 -16.71 -10.93
N ASP A 2 11.84 -16.63 -11.20
CA ASP A 2 11.20 -17.36 -12.28
C ASP A 2 11.56 -16.70 -13.62
N PRO A 3 12.24 -17.40 -14.55
CA PRO A 3 12.66 -16.83 -15.82
C PRO A 3 11.48 -16.45 -16.73
N ASP A 4 10.31 -17.05 -16.54
CA ASP A 4 9.12 -16.79 -17.36
C ASP A 4 8.43 -15.47 -17.01
N VAL A 5 8.68 -14.94 -15.81
CA VAL A 5 8.08 -13.66 -15.35
C VAL A 5 8.69 -12.45 -16.04
N LEU A 6 9.99 -12.43 -16.30
CA LEU A 6 10.65 -11.26 -16.90
C LEU A 6 10.13 -10.88 -18.29
N PRO A 7 9.90 -11.81 -19.24
CA PRO A 7 9.31 -11.48 -20.54
C PRO A 7 7.91 -10.90 -20.42
N ILE A 8 7.08 -11.45 -19.53
CA ILE A 8 5.72 -10.94 -19.28
C ILE A 8 5.78 -9.52 -18.71
N MET A 9 6.62 -9.31 -17.68
CA MET A 9 6.83 -8.00 -17.08
C MET A 9 7.27 -6.96 -18.13
N LYS A 10 8.23 -7.32 -18.99
CA LYS A 10 8.72 -6.45 -20.07
C LYS A 10 7.58 -6.11 -21.04
N THR A 11 6.80 -7.09 -21.47
CA THR A 11 5.67 -6.89 -22.37
C THR A 11 4.64 -5.91 -21.78
N ILE A 12 4.32 -6.04 -20.49
CA ILE A 12 3.39 -5.13 -19.80
C ILE A 12 3.97 -3.71 -19.76
N VAL A 13 5.23 -3.57 -19.37
CA VAL A 13 5.92 -2.29 -19.27
C VAL A 13 5.95 -1.56 -20.61
N GLU A 14 6.36 -2.25 -21.68
CA GLU A 14 6.47 -1.66 -23.02
C GLU A 14 5.12 -1.29 -23.64
N ASN A 15 4.09 -2.09 -23.38
CA ASN A 15 2.80 -1.90 -24.04
C ASN A 15 1.80 -1.05 -23.24
N LEU A 16 1.99 -0.88 -21.96
CA LEU A 16 1.10 -0.11 -21.11
C LEU A 16 1.79 1.15 -20.58
N PHE A 17 2.85 0.99 -19.78
CA PHE A 17 3.40 2.11 -19.02
C PHE A 17 4.25 3.06 -19.88
N ILE A 18 5.17 2.54 -20.70
CA ILE A 18 6.00 3.40 -21.56
C ILE A 18 5.16 4.14 -22.60
N LYS A 19 4.12 3.51 -23.14
CA LYS A 19 3.18 4.17 -24.06
C LYS A 19 2.35 5.28 -23.41
N GLY A 20 2.21 5.25 -22.09
CA GLY A 20 1.55 6.28 -21.31
C GLY A 20 2.43 7.48 -20.94
N LYS A 21 3.70 7.50 -21.37
CA LYS A 21 4.60 8.63 -21.11
C LYS A 21 4.01 9.94 -21.61
N GLY A 22 4.10 11.00 -20.80
CA GLY A 22 3.50 12.31 -21.04
C GLY A 22 2.03 12.41 -20.63
N PHE A 23 1.35 11.27 -20.41
CA PHE A 23 -0.04 11.27 -20.01
C PHE A 23 -0.22 11.41 -18.48
N TYR A 24 0.66 10.79 -17.68
CA TYR A 24 0.58 10.83 -16.22
C TYR A 24 0.79 12.24 -15.66
N ALA A 25 1.62 13.07 -16.29
CA ALA A 25 1.84 14.47 -15.92
C ALA A 25 0.56 15.30 -15.93
N ASN A 26 -0.41 14.91 -16.77
CA ASN A 26 -1.68 15.61 -16.95
C ASN A 26 -2.83 15.02 -16.12
N TYR A 27 -2.53 14.08 -15.20
CA TYR A 27 -3.59 13.53 -14.34
C TYR A 27 -4.28 14.64 -13.54
N PRO A 28 -5.63 14.78 -13.63
CA PRO A 28 -6.35 15.88 -13.00
C PRO A 28 -6.30 15.81 -11.47
N ILE A 29 -5.64 16.79 -10.86
CA ILE A 29 -5.46 16.89 -9.39
C ILE A 29 -6.22 18.07 -8.77
N ASP A 30 -6.86 18.93 -9.57
CA ASP A 30 -7.70 20.02 -9.05
C ASP A 30 -9.01 19.43 -8.49
N PRO A 31 -9.31 19.62 -7.20
CA PRO A 31 -10.58 19.18 -6.60
C PRO A 31 -11.82 19.67 -7.33
N LYS A 32 -11.75 20.84 -8.00
CA LYS A 32 -12.86 21.39 -8.77
C LYS A 32 -13.19 20.59 -10.01
N SER A 33 -12.23 19.86 -10.56
CA SER A 33 -12.43 18.98 -11.71
C SER A 33 -13.10 17.64 -11.33
N ARG A 34 -13.23 17.36 -10.03
CA ARG A 34 -13.75 16.10 -9.50
C ARG A 34 -15.18 16.23 -9.02
N LYS A 35 -15.97 15.21 -9.32
CA LYS A 35 -17.28 14.99 -8.69
C LYS A 35 -17.10 13.95 -7.58
N ALA A 36 -16.56 14.37 -6.44
CA ALA A 36 -16.39 13.50 -5.28
C ALA A 36 -17.71 13.46 -4.47
N ASP A 37 -18.66 12.67 -4.93
CA ASP A 37 -19.95 12.53 -4.23
C ASP A 37 -19.78 11.71 -2.94
N VAL A 38 -20.44 12.20 -1.88
CA VAL A 38 -20.62 11.45 -0.65
C VAL A 38 -21.48 10.23 -0.95
N GLY A 39 -20.97 9.03 -0.62
CA GLY A 39 -21.68 7.78 -0.88
C GLY A 39 -21.43 7.13 -2.24
N ALA A 40 -20.55 7.68 -3.09
CA ALA A 40 -20.12 7.00 -4.30
C ALA A 40 -19.47 5.65 -3.95
N GLU A 41 -19.77 4.63 -4.73
CA GLU A 41 -19.12 3.34 -4.62
C GLU A 41 -17.70 3.40 -5.23
N SER A 42 -16.80 2.55 -4.73
CA SER A 42 -15.47 2.41 -5.30
C SER A 42 -15.54 2.02 -6.78
N GLY A 43 -14.70 2.64 -7.60
CA GLY A 43 -14.65 2.40 -9.06
C GLY A 43 -15.77 3.07 -9.87
N SER A 44 -16.67 3.83 -9.24
CA SER A 44 -17.73 4.54 -9.98
C SER A 44 -17.16 5.60 -10.91
N ILE A 45 -17.52 5.55 -12.19
CA ILE A 45 -17.13 6.57 -13.17
C ILE A 45 -17.88 7.88 -12.88
N GLN A 46 -17.15 8.97 -12.77
CA GLN A 46 -17.69 10.28 -12.38
C GLN A 46 -17.82 11.23 -13.57
N ASN A 47 -16.72 11.49 -14.26
CA ASN A 47 -16.66 12.41 -15.40
C ASN A 47 -15.36 12.20 -16.19
N THR A 48 -15.23 12.91 -17.30
CA THR A 48 -13.99 12.97 -18.11
C THR A 48 -13.41 14.37 -18.06
N VAL A 49 -12.10 14.47 -17.87
CA VAL A 49 -11.33 15.73 -17.86
C VAL A 49 -10.03 15.48 -18.61
N ASP A 50 -9.71 16.29 -19.61
CA ASP A 50 -8.46 16.22 -20.38
C ASP A 50 -8.10 14.78 -20.82
N ASP A 51 -9.08 14.08 -21.41
CA ASP A 51 -8.99 12.67 -21.85
C ASP A 51 -8.86 11.64 -20.72
N TRP A 52 -8.84 12.06 -19.46
CA TRP A 52 -8.91 11.17 -18.32
C TRP A 52 -10.35 10.81 -17.97
N MET A 53 -10.68 9.54 -18.00
CA MET A 53 -11.92 9.02 -17.44
C MET A 53 -11.75 8.89 -15.92
N LEU A 54 -12.36 9.81 -15.17
CA LEU A 54 -12.20 9.91 -13.75
C LEU A 54 -13.18 9.01 -12.99
N SER A 55 -12.67 8.32 -11.97
CA SER A 55 -13.48 7.52 -11.05
C SER A 55 -13.52 8.14 -9.65
N SER A 56 -14.41 7.59 -8.81
CA SER A 56 -14.47 7.89 -7.37
C SER A 56 -13.14 7.57 -6.65
N ASP A 57 -12.35 6.62 -7.19
CA ASP A 57 -11.06 6.21 -6.63
C ASP A 57 -9.94 7.12 -7.12
N ILE A 58 -9.92 8.32 -6.55
CA ILE A 58 -9.02 9.39 -6.94
C ILE A 58 -7.58 9.00 -6.60
N GLY A 59 -6.70 9.10 -7.58
CA GLY A 59 -5.29 8.73 -7.44
C GLY A 59 -5.00 7.26 -7.78
N CYS A 60 -5.99 6.46 -8.15
CA CYS A 60 -5.82 5.01 -8.38
C CYS A 60 -4.77 4.68 -9.45
N VAL A 61 -4.53 5.57 -10.41
CA VAL A 61 -3.47 5.40 -11.42
C VAL A 61 -2.08 5.25 -10.77
N PHE A 62 -1.86 5.86 -9.62
CA PHE A 62 -0.57 5.82 -8.92
C PHE A 62 -0.31 4.50 -8.15
N ILE A 63 -1.28 3.59 -8.07
CA ILE A 63 -1.02 2.20 -7.65
C ILE A 63 0.03 1.56 -8.56
N GLY A 64 0.01 1.90 -9.85
CA GLY A 64 0.97 1.43 -10.83
C GLY A 64 2.43 1.81 -10.52
N MET A 65 2.67 2.84 -9.71
CA MET A 65 4.05 3.26 -9.37
C MET A 65 4.82 2.15 -8.67
N GLU A 66 4.25 1.49 -7.67
CA GLU A 66 4.94 0.41 -6.94
C GLU A 66 5.35 -0.72 -7.89
N GLY A 67 4.45 -1.15 -8.77
CA GLY A 67 4.71 -2.21 -9.75
C GLY A 67 5.72 -1.80 -10.82
N THR A 68 5.64 -0.58 -11.35
CA THR A 68 6.60 -0.07 -12.36
C THR A 68 7.99 0.12 -11.79
N ILE A 69 8.11 0.61 -10.56
CA ILE A 69 9.37 0.76 -9.85
C ILE A 69 9.98 -0.63 -9.57
N HIS A 70 9.15 -1.59 -9.15
CA HIS A 70 9.60 -2.96 -8.97
C HIS A 70 10.07 -3.59 -10.30
N ALA A 71 9.37 -3.33 -11.40
CA ALA A 71 9.82 -3.76 -12.73
C ALA A 71 11.15 -3.11 -13.13
N TYR A 72 11.33 -1.81 -12.85
CA TYR A 72 12.57 -1.10 -13.10
C TYR A 72 13.77 -1.69 -12.35
N GLN A 73 13.56 -2.21 -11.15
CA GLN A 73 14.62 -2.91 -10.41
C GLN A 73 15.29 -4.04 -11.20
N TYR A 74 14.54 -4.69 -12.08
CA TYR A 74 15.01 -5.83 -12.88
C TYR A 74 15.32 -5.47 -14.34
N LEU A 75 14.49 -4.64 -14.95
CA LEU A 75 14.59 -4.33 -16.39
C LEU A 75 15.59 -3.21 -16.69
N ARG A 76 15.77 -2.26 -15.76
CA ARG A 76 16.68 -1.12 -15.89
C ARG A 76 16.51 -0.32 -17.20
N MET A 77 15.31 -0.28 -17.75
CA MET A 77 15.01 0.45 -18.98
C MET A 77 14.95 1.97 -18.71
N PRO A 78 15.73 2.81 -19.44
CA PRO A 78 15.73 4.26 -19.25
C PRO A 78 14.35 4.88 -19.45
N GLU A 79 13.60 4.43 -20.47
CA GLU A 79 12.26 4.91 -20.79
C GLU A 79 11.28 4.64 -19.65
N LEU A 80 11.41 3.51 -18.95
CA LEU A 80 10.60 3.21 -17.78
C LEU A 80 10.94 4.12 -16.61
N LYS A 81 12.22 4.47 -16.43
CA LYS A 81 12.64 5.45 -15.42
C LYS A 81 11.97 6.81 -15.63
N GLU A 82 11.95 7.28 -16.87
CA GLU A 82 11.30 8.55 -17.21
C GLU A 82 9.81 8.57 -16.88
N VAL A 83 9.10 7.46 -17.16
CA VAL A 83 7.68 7.30 -16.79
C VAL A 83 7.50 7.29 -15.27
N ILE A 84 8.37 6.59 -14.54
CA ILE A 84 8.33 6.56 -13.07
C ILE A 84 8.52 7.97 -12.50
N GLU A 85 9.49 8.72 -12.98
CA GLU A 85 9.77 10.08 -12.52
C GLU A 85 8.62 11.04 -12.82
N GLU A 86 7.96 10.87 -13.97
CA GLU A 86 6.73 11.60 -14.32
C GLU A 86 5.59 11.29 -13.34
N MET A 87 5.33 10.01 -13.07
CA MET A 87 4.32 9.58 -12.11
C MET A 87 4.62 10.09 -10.70
N ILE A 88 5.86 9.99 -10.25
CA ILE A 88 6.29 10.49 -8.93
C ILE A 88 6.04 12.00 -8.84
N THR A 89 6.51 12.78 -9.81
CA THR A 89 6.33 14.23 -9.84
C THR A 89 4.86 14.59 -9.67
N ARG A 90 3.99 13.95 -10.46
CA ARG A 90 2.56 14.25 -10.40
C ARG A 90 1.89 13.79 -9.12
N PHE A 91 2.28 12.65 -8.58
CA PHE A 91 1.77 12.17 -7.30
C PHE A 91 2.13 13.11 -6.14
N LEU A 92 3.34 13.65 -6.12
CA LEU A 92 3.79 14.56 -5.07
C LEU A 92 3.04 15.91 -5.05
N GLU A 93 2.47 16.33 -6.17
CA GLU A 93 1.64 17.54 -6.26
C GLU A 93 0.23 17.35 -5.65
N ILE A 94 -0.18 16.12 -5.33
CA ILE A 94 -1.53 15.84 -4.84
C ILE A 94 -1.67 16.19 -3.35
N ASP A 95 -2.60 17.10 -3.05
CA ASP A 95 -3.14 17.25 -1.71
C ASP A 95 -4.20 16.15 -1.47
N LEU A 96 -3.75 15.07 -0.79
CA LEU A 96 -4.54 13.85 -0.59
C LEU A 96 -5.87 14.10 0.13
N VAL A 97 -5.89 14.98 1.10
CA VAL A 97 -7.07 15.29 1.92
C VAL A 97 -8.05 16.17 1.14
N LYS A 98 -7.53 17.21 0.50
CA LYS A 98 -8.35 18.17 -0.23
C LYS A 98 -9.05 17.55 -1.42
N ILE A 99 -8.38 16.64 -2.14
CA ILE A 99 -8.96 15.93 -3.28
C ILE A 99 -9.76 14.70 -2.87
N LYS A 100 -9.69 14.31 -1.60
CA LYS A 100 -10.28 13.05 -1.08
C LYS A 100 -9.72 11.84 -1.83
N ALA A 101 -8.39 11.75 -1.92
CA ALA A 101 -7.73 10.63 -2.59
C ALA A 101 -8.09 9.30 -1.93
N GLN A 102 -8.06 8.22 -2.72
CA GLN A 102 -8.20 6.87 -2.19
C GLN A 102 -6.98 6.51 -1.33
N THR A 103 -7.23 5.97 -0.14
CA THR A 103 -6.15 5.64 0.81
C THR A 103 -5.27 4.51 0.30
N HIS A 104 -5.84 3.45 -0.25
CA HIS A 104 -5.09 2.35 -0.86
C HIS A 104 -4.10 2.85 -1.92
N ALA A 105 -4.59 3.61 -2.90
CA ALA A 105 -3.76 4.15 -3.98
C ALA A 105 -2.58 4.97 -3.46
N SER A 106 -2.84 5.82 -2.46
CA SER A 106 -1.83 6.71 -1.88
C SER A 106 -0.77 5.95 -1.08
N LEU A 107 -1.18 4.95 -0.30
CA LEU A 107 -0.26 4.12 0.48
C LEU A 107 0.61 3.24 -0.41
N THR A 108 0.03 2.65 -1.46
CA THR A 108 0.79 1.87 -2.45
C THR A 108 1.84 2.75 -3.15
N ALA A 109 1.46 3.97 -3.55
CA ALA A 109 2.39 4.91 -4.15
C ALA A 109 3.53 5.29 -3.21
N CYS A 110 3.25 5.54 -1.92
CA CYS A 110 4.28 5.81 -0.91
C CYS A 110 5.26 4.63 -0.73
N ARG A 111 4.76 3.39 -0.77
CA ARG A 111 5.61 2.19 -0.79
C ARG A 111 6.54 2.15 -2.00
N GLY A 112 6.01 2.57 -3.15
CA GLY A 112 6.80 2.72 -4.38
C GLY A 112 7.93 3.74 -4.22
N LEU A 113 7.67 4.91 -3.59
CA LEU A 113 8.69 5.93 -3.34
C LEU A 113 9.87 5.38 -2.51
N LEU A 114 9.61 4.67 -1.41
CA LEU A 114 10.67 4.07 -0.60
C LEU A 114 11.45 3.00 -1.40
N ARG A 115 10.77 2.20 -2.20
CA ARG A 115 11.43 1.24 -3.11
C ARG A 115 12.30 1.96 -4.14
N TYR A 116 11.89 3.12 -4.63
CA TYR A 116 12.67 3.88 -5.59
C TYR A 116 13.96 4.41 -4.96
N ASP A 117 13.89 4.91 -3.72
CA ASP A 117 15.08 5.28 -2.93
C ASP A 117 16.02 4.08 -2.75
N ASP A 118 15.51 2.90 -2.39
CA ASP A 118 16.31 1.66 -2.28
C ASP A 118 17.04 1.29 -3.58
N ILE A 119 16.38 1.48 -4.73
CA ILE A 119 16.92 1.09 -6.04
C ILE A 119 17.96 2.08 -6.56
N THR A 120 17.76 3.37 -6.25
CA THR A 120 18.66 4.46 -6.68
C THR A 120 19.78 4.72 -5.70
N GLY A 121 19.60 4.34 -4.44
CA GLY A 121 20.53 4.66 -3.34
C GLY A 121 20.41 6.10 -2.87
N GLU A 122 19.28 6.74 -3.15
CA GLU A 122 18.99 8.13 -2.78
C GLU A 122 17.91 8.13 -1.66
N ASP A 123 18.15 8.82 -0.57
CA ASP A 123 17.15 9.04 0.50
C ASP A 123 16.29 10.27 0.20
N LYS A 124 15.77 10.34 -1.01
CA LYS A 124 15.09 11.54 -1.52
C LYS A 124 13.65 11.67 -1.04
N TYR A 125 12.96 10.54 -0.90
CA TYR A 125 11.52 10.54 -0.66
C TYR A 125 11.13 10.14 0.76
N LEU A 126 12.07 9.68 1.59
CA LEU A 126 11.77 9.20 2.94
C LEU A 126 11.01 10.24 3.77
N GLN A 127 11.46 11.50 3.80
CA GLN A 127 10.80 12.56 4.55
C GLN A 127 9.37 12.80 4.06
N GLU A 128 9.16 12.88 2.75
CA GLU A 128 7.84 13.05 2.14
C GLU A 128 6.91 11.89 2.51
N VAL A 129 7.42 10.66 2.51
CA VAL A 129 6.63 9.49 2.90
C VAL A 129 6.28 9.52 4.38
N GLU A 130 7.18 9.95 5.26
CA GLU A 130 6.88 10.16 6.68
C GLU A 130 5.78 11.21 6.87
N GLU A 131 5.81 12.33 6.15
CA GLU A 131 4.78 13.37 6.21
C GLU A 131 3.42 12.87 5.71
N ARG A 132 3.39 12.08 4.62
CA ARG A 132 2.20 11.42 4.10
C ARG A 132 1.67 10.35 5.05
N TRP A 133 2.54 9.62 5.75
CA TRP A 133 2.15 8.71 6.81
C TRP A 133 1.43 9.42 7.95
N GLN A 134 1.96 10.56 8.41
CA GLN A 134 1.28 11.37 9.44
C GLN A 134 -0.06 11.92 8.93
N THR A 135 -0.16 12.27 7.66
CA THR A 135 -1.42 12.68 7.03
C THR A 135 -2.43 11.52 6.99
N TYR A 136 -1.97 10.31 6.66
CA TYR A 136 -2.78 9.10 6.70
C TYR A 136 -3.29 8.80 8.12
N LYS A 137 -2.43 8.85 9.12
CA LYS A 137 -2.84 8.62 10.53
C LYS A 137 -3.95 9.57 10.97
N ARG A 138 -3.92 10.82 10.54
CA ARG A 138 -4.93 11.82 10.92
C ARG A 138 -6.21 11.78 10.08
N ASN A 139 -6.14 11.40 8.82
CA ASN A 139 -7.24 11.58 7.87
C ASN A 139 -7.67 10.32 7.11
N GLY A 140 -6.92 9.23 7.22
CA GLY A 140 -7.16 7.98 6.49
C GLY A 140 -7.22 6.75 7.37
N MET A 141 -6.70 6.80 8.61
CA MET A 141 -6.71 5.67 9.54
C MET A 141 -7.88 5.80 10.54
N THR A 142 -8.51 4.69 10.87
CA THR A 142 -9.53 4.61 11.92
C THR A 142 -8.87 4.48 13.30
N ASN A 143 -9.63 4.69 14.36
CA ASN A 143 -9.13 4.56 15.73
C ASN A 143 -8.68 3.15 16.11
N ASN A 144 -9.18 2.14 15.41
CA ASN A 144 -8.78 0.73 15.58
C ASN A 144 -7.73 0.28 14.54
N HIS A 145 -7.04 1.21 13.89
CA HIS A 145 -5.95 0.95 12.93
C HIS A 145 -6.36 0.23 11.64
N GLU A 146 -7.62 0.33 11.27
CA GLU A 146 -8.07 0.09 9.91
C GLU A 146 -7.97 1.39 9.09
N ASN A 147 -8.67 1.48 7.95
CA ASN A 147 -8.68 2.67 7.12
C ASN A 147 -10.07 3.20 6.82
N TYR A 148 -10.17 4.47 6.49
CA TYR A 148 -11.25 5.02 5.68
C TYR A 148 -10.89 4.93 4.21
N ASN A 149 -11.84 4.56 3.35
CA ASN A 149 -11.53 4.32 1.93
C ASN A 149 -10.98 5.57 1.20
N TRP A 150 -11.40 6.77 1.63
CA TRP A 150 -10.88 8.04 1.11
C TRP A 150 -10.42 8.98 2.21
N PHE A 151 -9.36 9.72 1.98
CA PHE A 151 -8.84 10.72 2.91
C PHE A 151 -9.90 11.75 3.30
N GLY A 152 -10.02 12.04 4.60
CA GLY A 152 -10.94 13.03 5.14
C GLY A 152 -12.42 12.65 5.02
N ARG A 153 -12.75 11.42 4.65
CA ARG A 153 -14.10 10.90 4.57
C ARG A 153 -14.33 9.81 5.62
N PHE A 154 -14.70 10.25 6.80
CA PHE A 154 -14.90 9.41 7.98
C PHE A 154 -16.21 8.62 7.98
N ASP A 155 -17.00 8.74 6.94
CA ASP A 155 -18.31 8.12 6.71
C ASP A 155 -18.25 6.94 5.72
N THR A 156 -17.06 6.49 5.36
CA THR A 156 -16.84 5.43 4.35
C THR A 156 -16.68 4.05 4.99
N TRP A 157 -16.17 3.11 4.27
CA TRP A 157 -15.88 1.74 4.71
C TRP A 157 -14.38 1.49 4.78
N THR A 158 -14.01 0.40 5.45
CA THR A 158 -12.62 -0.11 5.44
C THR A 158 -12.35 -0.87 4.16
N GLU A 159 -11.09 -0.87 3.72
CA GLU A 159 -10.65 -1.60 2.55
C GLU A 159 -9.41 -2.45 2.90
N PRO A 160 -9.50 -3.79 2.90
CA PRO A 160 -8.36 -4.66 3.20
C PRO A 160 -7.11 -4.37 2.37
N CYS A 161 -7.26 -3.91 1.11
CA CYS A 161 -6.12 -3.49 0.30
C CYS A 161 -5.32 -2.36 0.97
N ALA A 162 -6.02 -1.32 1.45
CA ALA A 162 -5.40 -0.20 2.13
C ALA A 162 -4.83 -0.59 3.50
N ILE A 163 -5.49 -1.50 4.21
CA ILE A 163 -5.00 -2.02 5.50
C ILE A 163 -3.68 -2.75 5.29
N VAL A 164 -3.58 -3.61 4.28
CA VAL A 164 -2.32 -4.31 3.95
C VAL A 164 -1.23 -3.33 3.54
N ASP A 165 -1.54 -2.34 2.70
CA ASP A 165 -0.54 -1.33 2.31
C ASP A 165 -0.09 -0.46 3.49
N SER A 166 -0.98 -0.13 4.42
CA SER A 166 -0.60 0.60 5.63
C SER A 166 0.32 -0.22 6.53
N TYR A 167 0.04 -1.51 6.70
CA TYR A 167 0.92 -2.44 7.40
C TYR A 167 2.31 -2.48 6.77
N LEU A 168 2.37 -2.71 5.45
CA LEU A 168 3.62 -2.82 4.72
C LEU A 168 4.41 -1.51 4.72
N LEU A 169 3.72 -0.37 4.59
CA LEU A 169 4.37 0.95 4.65
C LEU A 169 4.93 1.23 6.05
N ALA A 170 4.20 0.89 7.12
CA ALA A 170 4.69 1.01 8.47
C ALA A 170 5.95 0.16 8.73
N VAL A 171 5.96 -1.09 8.24
CA VAL A 171 7.15 -1.96 8.29
C VAL A 171 8.32 -1.35 7.52
N GLN A 172 8.10 -0.84 6.29
CA GLN A 172 9.14 -0.20 5.50
C GLN A 172 9.69 1.06 6.20
N LEU A 173 8.82 1.93 6.70
CA LEU A 173 9.23 3.12 7.47
C LEU A 173 10.06 2.74 8.70
N TRP A 174 9.66 1.70 9.43
CA TRP A 174 10.46 1.18 10.54
C TRP A 174 11.83 0.69 10.07
N GLN A 175 11.91 -0.03 8.96
CA GLN A 175 13.17 -0.53 8.41
C GLN A 175 14.13 0.60 7.98
N HIS A 176 13.59 1.68 7.39
CA HIS A 176 14.39 2.84 6.96
C HIS A 176 14.83 3.73 8.11
N THR A 177 13.98 3.90 9.13
CA THR A 177 14.20 4.90 10.18
C THR A 177 14.65 4.34 11.53
N GLY A 178 14.35 3.06 11.81
CA GLY A 178 14.51 2.46 13.14
C GLY A 178 13.53 2.98 14.19
N LYS A 179 12.61 3.90 13.85
CA LYS A 179 11.66 4.50 14.78
C LYS A 179 10.63 3.47 15.23
N VAL A 180 10.58 3.22 16.54
CA VAL A 180 9.71 2.19 17.14
C VAL A 180 8.21 2.45 16.94
N GLU A 181 7.83 3.70 16.76
CA GLU A 181 6.44 4.07 16.49
C GLU A 181 5.87 3.40 15.23
N TYR A 182 6.65 3.28 14.16
CA TYR A 182 6.21 2.60 12.93
C TYR A 182 6.08 1.08 13.14
N ARG A 183 6.96 0.50 13.93
CA ARG A 183 6.84 -0.92 14.31
C ARG A 183 5.56 -1.15 15.13
N ASN A 184 5.25 -0.27 16.08
CA ASN A 184 4.03 -0.35 16.88
C ASN A 184 2.77 -0.15 16.01
N ASP A 185 2.80 0.83 15.10
CA ASP A 185 1.71 1.02 14.12
C ASP A 185 1.49 -0.27 13.30
N ALA A 186 2.57 -0.90 12.81
CA ALA A 186 2.49 -2.15 12.05
C ALA A 186 1.83 -3.28 12.88
N GLU A 187 2.22 -3.45 14.13
CA GLU A 187 1.64 -4.48 15.01
C GLU A 187 0.14 -4.25 15.25
N LEU A 188 -0.25 -3.00 15.52
CA LEU A 188 -1.64 -2.64 15.74
C LEU A 188 -2.49 -2.81 14.46
N ILE A 189 -1.95 -2.43 13.31
CA ILE A 189 -2.62 -2.65 12.01
C ILE A 189 -2.77 -4.15 11.72
N TYR A 190 -1.75 -4.95 12.04
CA TYR A 190 -1.84 -6.39 11.84
C TYR A 190 -2.98 -7.01 12.63
N TYR A 191 -3.01 -6.79 13.96
CA TYR A 191 -4.03 -7.42 14.81
C TYR A 191 -5.41 -6.82 14.64
N ASN A 192 -5.51 -5.50 14.61
CA ASN A 192 -6.81 -4.81 14.61
C ASN A 192 -7.36 -4.57 13.19
N GLY A 193 -6.50 -4.59 12.17
CA GLY A 193 -6.87 -4.41 10.78
C GLY A 193 -6.87 -5.73 10.01
N ILE A 194 -5.69 -6.30 9.71
CA ILE A 194 -5.59 -7.49 8.85
C ILE A 194 -6.35 -8.67 9.46
N CYS A 195 -6.08 -9.00 10.74
CA CYS A 195 -6.75 -10.13 11.39
C CYS A 195 -8.25 -9.90 11.59
N HIS A 196 -8.67 -8.66 11.85
CA HIS A 196 -10.09 -8.35 12.04
C HIS A 196 -10.90 -8.45 10.74
N THR A 197 -10.34 -8.05 9.61
CA THR A 197 -11.03 -8.09 8.32
C THR A 197 -11.05 -9.47 7.67
N GLN A 198 -10.28 -10.43 8.19
CA GLN A 198 -10.36 -11.82 7.75
C GLN A 198 -11.66 -12.47 8.22
N ARG A 199 -12.33 -13.16 7.32
CA ARG A 199 -13.61 -13.83 7.56
C ARG A 199 -13.40 -15.31 7.82
N PHE A 200 -14.44 -15.97 8.37
CA PHE A 200 -14.42 -17.39 8.74
C PHE A 200 -14.02 -18.33 7.60
N ASN A 201 -14.34 -17.96 6.36
CA ASN A 201 -13.98 -18.74 5.16
C ASN A 201 -12.56 -18.45 4.64
N GLY A 202 -11.78 -17.60 5.36
CA GLY A 202 -10.44 -17.21 4.98
C GLY A 202 -10.35 -16.02 4.02
N GLY A 203 -11.48 -15.57 3.45
CA GLY A 203 -11.55 -14.36 2.64
C GLY A 203 -11.46 -13.09 3.49
N PHE A 204 -11.41 -11.93 2.83
CA PHE A 204 -11.34 -10.62 3.50
C PHE A 204 -12.51 -9.75 3.07
N GLY A 205 -13.08 -9.01 4.02
CA GLY A 205 -14.24 -8.17 3.81
C GLY A 205 -14.05 -6.74 4.27
N CYS A 206 -15.01 -5.88 3.90
CA CYS A 206 -15.01 -4.47 4.26
C CYS A 206 -16.05 -4.22 5.37
N ASP A 207 -15.76 -3.26 6.25
CA ASP A 207 -16.67 -2.83 7.31
C ASP A 207 -17.01 -1.35 7.17
N ASN A 208 -18.24 -0.96 7.46
CA ASN A 208 -18.63 0.45 7.46
C ASN A 208 -18.00 1.21 8.63
N CYS A 209 -17.55 2.42 8.35
CA CYS A 209 -17.02 3.35 9.33
C CYS A 209 -17.99 4.52 9.50
N PRO A 210 -19.01 4.42 10.36
CA PRO A 210 -20.09 5.40 10.42
C PRO A 210 -19.72 6.67 11.21
N ASN A 211 -18.46 7.07 11.16
CA ASN A 211 -17.96 8.31 11.80
C ASN A 211 -18.28 8.38 13.30
N GLY A 212 -18.17 7.26 14.01
CA GLY A 212 -18.49 7.19 15.44
C GLY A 212 -19.97 7.35 15.80
N LYS A 213 -20.86 7.46 14.80
CA LYS A 213 -22.32 7.56 15.02
C LYS A 213 -22.98 6.23 15.33
N MET A 214 -22.32 5.13 14.98
CA MET A 214 -22.81 3.78 15.27
C MET A 214 -21.97 3.17 16.40
N PRO A 215 -22.57 2.40 17.32
CA PRO A 215 -21.85 1.79 18.43
C PRO A 215 -20.98 0.59 18.04
N TYR A 216 -21.03 0.15 16.79
CA TYR A 216 -20.28 -0.99 16.26
C TYR A 216 -20.05 -0.83 14.77
N LEU A 217 -18.99 -1.49 14.27
CA LEU A 217 -18.76 -1.62 12.84
C LEU A 217 -19.82 -2.56 12.23
N LYS A 218 -20.43 -2.12 11.14
CA LYS A 218 -21.37 -2.94 10.38
C LYS A 218 -20.67 -3.48 9.14
N VAL A 219 -20.79 -4.76 8.93
CA VAL A 219 -20.27 -5.39 7.71
C VAL A 219 -20.83 -4.67 6.48
N HIS A 220 -19.95 -4.14 5.66
CA HIS A 220 -20.28 -3.53 4.37
C HIS A 220 -20.28 -4.59 3.26
N ALA A 221 -19.19 -5.34 3.15
CA ALA A 221 -19.08 -6.51 2.30
C ALA A 221 -18.58 -7.69 3.12
N PRO A 222 -19.37 -8.78 3.28
CA PRO A 222 -18.94 -9.96 4.03
C PRO A 222 -17.63 -10.53 3.50
N GLU A 223 -17.47 -10.55 2.20
CA GLU A 223 -16.25 -10.94 1.51
C GLU A 223 -16.13 -10.14 0.20
N ALA A 224 -14.99 -9.55 -0.03
CA ALA A 224 -14.64 -8.91 -1.29
C ALA A 224 -13.80 -9.87 -2.13
N HIS A 225 -14.42 -10.56 -3.06
CA HIS A 225 -13.84 -11.70 -3.79
C HIS A 225 -12.66 -11.36 -4.70
N TRP A 226 -12.54 -10.10 -5.10
CA TRP A 226 -11.49 -9.68 -6.04
C TRP A 226 -10.26 -9.13 -5.32
N CYS A 227 -10.01 -7.83 -5.31
CA CYS A 227 -8.75 -7.29 -4.83
C CYS A 227 -8.53 -7.52 -3.32
N CYS A 228 -9.52 -7.31 -2.47
CA CYS A 228 -9.38 -7.35 -1.02
C CYS A 228 -8.97 -8.72 -0.49
N THR A 229 -9.57 -9.81 -0.99
CA THR A 229 -9.20 -11.18 -0.58
C THR A 229 -7.79 -11.54 -1.05
N MET A 230 -7.39 -11.15 -2.28
CA MET A 230 -6.03 -11.37 -2.77
C MET A 230 -5.01 -10.56 -1.97
N ARG A 231 -5.30 -9.29 -1.68
CA ARG A 231 -4.41 -8.43 -0.88
C ARG A 231 -4.31 -8.89 0.57
N GLY A 232 -5.40 -9.35 1.18
CA GLY A 232 -5.37 -9.93 2.52
C GLY A 232 -4.44 -11.14 2.60
N ALA A 233 -4.49 -12.04 1.62
CA ALA A 233 -3.58 -13.18 1.53
C ALA A 233 -2.12 -12.73 1.39
N GLU A 234 -1.84 -11.69 0.60
CA GLU A 234 -0.52 -11.06 0.52
C GLU A 234 -0.10 -10.50 1.88
N GLY A 235 -1.00 -9.79 2.58
CA GLY A 235 -0.72 -9.23 3.91
C GLY A 235 -0.28 -10.30 4.92
N LEU A 236 -0.98 -11.42 4.97
CA LEU A 236 -0.60 -12.57 5.81
C LEU A 236 0.77 -13.14 5.41
N SER A 237 1.01 -13.33 4.12
CA SER A 237 2.31 -13.80 3.60
C SER A 237 3.46 -12.86 3.95
N GLN A 238 3.24 -11.56 3.84
CA GLN A 238 4.25 -10.56 4.21
C GLN A 238 4.46 -10.48 5.72
N ALA A 239 3.42 -10.68 6.53
CA ALA A 239 3.57 -10.73 7.99
C ALA A 239 4.50 -11.88 8.41
N VAL A 240 4.37 -13.06 7.77
CA VAL A 240 5.31 -14.17 7.97
C VAL A 240 6.74 -13.79 7.57
N LYS A 241 6.90 -13.12 6.42
CA LYS A 241 8.20 -12.66 5.93
C LYS A 241 8.88 -11.69 6.89
N TYR A 242 8.12 -10.81 7.55
CA TYR A 242 8.64 -9.79 8.45
C TYR A 242 8.62 -10.20 9.93
N ALA A 243 8.17 -11.42 10.26
CA ALA A 243 8.20 -11.94 11.63
C ALA A 243 9.60 -11.98 12.22
N TYR A 244 10.60 -12.16 11.37
CA TYR A 244 12.00 -12.22 11.75
C TYR A 244 12.87 -11.44 10.76
N ARG A 245 13.94 -10.83 11.27
CA ARG A 245 14.94 -10.16 10.44
C ARG A 245 16.33 -10.60 10.88
N LEU A 246 17.10 -11.17 9.96
CA LEU A 246 18.48 -11.55 10.19
C LEU A 246 19.41 -10.52 9.53
N GLU A 247 20.23 -9.84 10.33
CA GLU A 247 21.25 -8.92 9.85
C GLU A 247 22.61 -9.38 10.38
N GLN A 248 23.50 -9.73 9.47
CA GLN A 248 24.81 -10.30 9.82
C GLN A 248 24.64 -11.49 10.79
N ASP A 249 24.98 -11.32 12.06
CA ASP A 249 24.89 -12.34 13.10
C ASP A 249 23.82 -12.05 14.15
N THR A 250 22.98 -11.04 13.92
CA THR A 250 21.92 -10.60 14.84
C THR A 250 20.55 -10.95 14.29
N LEU A 251 19.79 -11.72 15.08
CA LEU A 251 18.39 -12.01 14.82
C LEU A 251 17.52 -10.98 15.53
N PHE A 252 16.76 -10.21 14.77
CA PHE A 252 15.73 -9.32 15.28
C PHE A 252 14.38 -10.04 15.27
N ILE A 253 13.65 -9.92 16.37
CA ILE A 253 12.30 -10.44 16.56
C ILE A 253 11.38 -9.22 16.75
N PRO A 254 10.93 -8.59 15.66
CA PRO A 254 10.18 -7.34 15.77
C PRO A 254 8.75 -7.55 16.28
N PHE A 255 8.18 -8.74 16.05
CA PHE A 255 6.82 -9.08 16.39
C PHE A 255 6.76 -10.39 17.19
N PHE A 256 5.92 -10.40 18.23
CA PHE A 256 5.75 -11.56 19.10
C PHE A 256 4.49 -12.33 18.68
N HIS A 257 4.60 -13.06 17.59
CA HIS A 257 3.56 -13.97 17.12
C HIS A 257 3.92 -15.41 17.47
N GLN A 258 2.92 -16.24 17.73
CA GLN A 258 3.15 -17.68 17.79
C GLN A 258 3.75 -18.15 16.46
N SER A 259 4.98 -18.60 16.49
CA SER A 259 5.73 -18.89 15.26
C SER A 259 6.96 -19.75 15.53
N GLU A 260 7.44 -20.40 14.47
CA GLU A 260 8.66 -21.19 14.49
C GLU A 260 9.58 -20.71 13.36
N LEU A 261 10.84 -20.49 13.68
CA LEU A 261 11.90 -20.16 12.73
C LEU A 261 12.98 -21.22 12.79
N SER A 262 13.34 -21.79 11.65
CA SER A 262 14.54 -22.61 11.53
C SER A 262 15.42 -22.09 10.39
N TRP A 263 16.71 -21.96 10.66
CA TRP A 263 17.69 -21.54 9.62
C TRP A 263 19.04 -22.24 9.79
N LYS A 264 19.76 -22.34 8.71
CA LYS A 264 21.13 -22.83 8.69
C LYS A 264 22.08 -21.67 8.36
N LYS A 265 23.09 -21.45 9.20
CA LYS A 265 24.11 -20.46 8.96
C LYS A 265 25.23 -21.04 8.08
N ASP A 266 25.65 -22.27 8.39
CA ASP A 266 26.66 -23.08 7.70
C ASP A 266 26.16 -24.53 7.58
N THR A 267 26.90 -25.37 6.88
CA THR A 267 26.54 -26.80 6.71
C THR A 267 26.33 -27.56 8.02
N ASP A 268 26.97 -27.09 9.13
CA ASP A 268 27.02 -27.82 10.39
C ASP A 268 26.27 -27.14 11.54
N LYS A 269 25.71 -25.90 11.33
CA LYS A 269 25.01 -25.17 12.39
C LYS A 269 23.57 -24.84 11.96
N ALA A 270 22.64 -25.59 12.52
CA ALA A 270 21.22 -25.29 12.43
C ALA A 270 20.72 -24.63 13.71
N PHE A 271 19.86 -23.62 13.56
CA PHE A 271 19.20 -22.92 14.66
C PHE A 271 17.71 -23.07 14.51
N ALA A 272 17.01 -23.21 15.62
CA ALA A 272 15.57 -23.17 15.70
C ALA A 272 15.16 -22.22 16.83
N LEU A 273 14.11 -21.43 16.58
CA LEU A 273 13.49 -20.55 17.58
C LEU A 273 11.99 -20.80 17.51
N GLN A 274 11.38 -20.97 18.67
CA GLN A 274 9.94 -21.06 18.82
C GLN A 274 9.45 -19.87 19.67
N GLN A 275 8.37 -19.25 19.24
CA GLN A 275 7.61 -18.27 20.01
C GLN A 275 6.22 -18.86 20.28
N ASP A 276 5.79 -18.91 21.54
CA ASP A 276 4.51 -19.44 22.00
C ASP A 276 3.53 -18.32 22.37
#